data_b1bfb7e4aabbe6c1448449b98aedcf03
#
_entry.id   b1bfb7e4aabbe6c1448449b98aedcf03
#
_cell.length_a   1.000
_cell.length_b   1.000
_cell.length_c   1.000
_cell.angle_alpha   90.00
_cell.angle_beta   90.00
_cell.angle_gamma   90.00
#
_symmetry.space_group_name_H-M   'P 1'
#
loop_
_entity.id
_entity.type
_entity.pdbx_description
1 polymer ?
#
loop_
_entity_poly.entity_id
_entity_poly.type
_entity_poly.pdbx_seq_one_letter_code
_entity_poly.pdbx_strand_id
1 'polypeptide(L)'
;VREACADGMPGGAVVPRDLAFVIDNRMGDCKDHATLLQALLSAKGIASEQVLVNAGNLYKLPDVPVLSMVNHVINYVPSLGLFLDSTDSDAPFGQLPVQVQDKPVLAAAEGVPARTPADDGRARQKMVARYEIAADGSVKGQVELQAQGRFGQPLRLGFKSLSKDRLDTAVKTHFERMRLQGEGSLKSSDPKRRSDEFDYQAEFSAKQVFRLGAAGAFGIGPMLFSTAPVGAYVGGVNHPAQAHASVCMSSHSEEHYEITLPENMQVLSVPEGVAFNGPLVSYESQYRRDGRVLHVSRRITDRMPANVCSPELLATYQEALKPVLDDLRQQVLYK
;
A
#
# COMPACT_ATOMS: atom_id res chain seq x y z
N VAL A 1 -19.47 -15.02 -4.00
CA VAL A 1 -20.48 -13.96 -4.18
C VAL A 1 -19.74 -12.70 -4.55
N ARG A 2 -20.24 -11.92 -5.50
CA ARG A 2 -19.66 -10.64 -5.88
C ARG A 2 -20.40 -9.53 -5.13
N GLU A 3 -19.66 -8.57 -4.63
CA GLU A 3 -20.22 -7.35 -4.06
C GLU A 3 -20.97 -6.56 -5.14
N ALA A 4 -22.17 -6.12 -4.82
CA ALA A 4 -23.00 -5.29 -5.68
C ALA A 4 -23.60 -4.15 -4.86
N CYS A 5 -23.59 -2.93 -5.41
CA CYS A 5 -24.24 -1.78 -4.79
C CYS A 5 -25.75 -2.05 -4.58
N ALA A 6 -26.27 -1.70 -3.40
CA ALA A 6 -27.67 -1.89 -3.03
C ALA A 6 -28.64 -1.18 -4.00
N ASP A 7 -28.22 -0.06 -4.59
CA ASP A 7 -29.06 0.83 -5.40
C ASP A 7 -29.49 0.27 -6.78
N GLY A 8 -28.87 -0.82 -7.23
CA GLY A 8 -29.17 -1.41 -8.54
C GLY A 8 -29.91 -2.75 -8.50
N MET A 9 -30.21 -3.29 -7.30
CA MET A 9 -30.79 -4.63 -7.16
C MET A 9 -32.23 -4.60 -6.64
N PRO A 10 -33.14 -5.43 -7.19
CA PRO A 10 -34.51 -5.51 -6.69
C PRO A 10 -34.58 -5.98 -5.24
N GLY A 11 -35.33 -5.28 -4.40
CA GLY A 11 -35.63 -5.67 -3.01
C GLY A 11 -34.48 -5.48 -2.03
N GLY A 12 -34.68 -4.75 -0.95
CA GLY A 12 -33.83 -4.82 0.21
C GLY A 12 -32.82 -3.71 0.43
N ALA A 13 -33.28 -2.46 0.52
CA ALA A 13 -32.41 -1.40 1.02
C ALA A 13 -31.92 -1.65 2.46
N VAL A 14 -32.70 -2.33 3.29
CA VAL A 14 -32.41 -2.56 4.71
C VAL A 14 -32.38 -4.05 5.08
N VAL A 15 -33.24 -4.87 4.46
CA VAL A 15 -33.40 -6.29 4.78
C VAL A 15 -32.51 -7.13 3.84
N PRO A 16 -31.72 -8.09 4.36
CA PRO A 16 -30.97 -9.01 3.52
C PRO A 16 -31.90 -9.81 2.59
N ARG A 17 -31.38 -10.17 1.42
CA ARG A 17 -32.09 -11.07 0.49
C ARG A 17 -32.06 -12.49 1.00
N ASP A 18 -32.99 -13.30 0.47
CA ASP A 18 -32.98 -14.74 0.74
C ASP A 18 -31.63 -15.36 0.35
N LEU A 19 -31.11 -16.26 1.18
CA LEU A 19 -29.82 -16.93 0.95
C LEU A 19 -29.78 -17.72 -0.36
N ALA A 20 -30.91 -18.35 -0.73
CA ALA A 20 -31.01 -19.08 -2.01
C ALA A 20 -30.81 -18.11 -3.17
N PHE A 21 -31.44 -16.92 -3.14
CA PHE A 21 -31.22 -15.90 -4.16
C PHE A 21 -29.74 -15.45 -4.26
N VAL A 22 -29.10 -15.20 -3.13
CA VAL A 22 -27.70 -14.75 -3.08
C VAL A 22 -26.75 -15.84 -3.64
N ILE A 23 -27.01 -17.11 -3.31
CA ILE A 23 -26.21 -18.23 -3.76
C ILE A 23 -26.39 -18.46 -5.27
N ASP A 24 -27.64 -18.50 -5.75
CA ASP A 24 -27.96 -18.78 -7.16
C ASP A 24 -27.44 -17.68 -8.09
N ASN A 25 -27.59 -16.42 -7.70
CA ASN A 25 -27.15 -15.26 -8.49
C ASN A 25 -25.65 -14.92 -8.28
N ARG A 26 -25.01 -15.46 -7.24
CA ARG A 26 -23.62 -15.16 -6.87
C ARG A 26 -23.33 -13.68 -6.70
N MET A 27 -24.32 -12.92 -6.30
CA MET A 27 -24.27 -11.46 -6.07
C MET A 27 -24.99 -11.11 -4.78
N GLY A 28 -24.47 -10.12 -4.07
CA GLY A 28 -25.07 -9.61 -2.85
C GLY A 28 -24.41 -8.29 -2.44
N ASP A 29 -25.08 -7.52 -1.61
CA ASP A 29 -24.49 -6.35 -0.95
C ASP A 29 -23.94 -6.72 0.44
N CYS A 30 -23.44 -5.74 1.21
CA CYS A 30 -22.78 -5.99 2.49
C CYS A 30 -23.61 -6.84 3.47
N LYS A 31 -24.92 -6.58 3.58
CA LYS A 31 -25.80 -7.34 4.47
C LYS A 31 -26.07 -8.78 3.98
N ASP A 32 -26.13 -8.98 2.67
CA ASP A 32 -26.25 -10.31 2.07
C ASP A 32 -25.00 -11.14 2.31
N HIS A 33 -23.82 -10.52 2.14
CA HIS A 33 -22.52 -11.13 2.45
C HIS A 33 -22.40 -11.51 3.92
N ALA A 34 -22.77 -10.59 4.83
CA ALA A 34 -22.71 -10.85 6.26
C ALA A 34 -23.69 -11.96 6.68
N THR A 35 -24.90 -11.98 6.11
CA THR A 35 -25.90 -13.03 6.39
C THR A 35 -25.45 -14.39 5.85
N LEU A 36 -24.90 -14.44 4.65
CA LEU A 36 -24.37 -15.67 4.10
C LEU A 36 -23.18 -16.20 4.91
N LEU A 37 -22.25 -15.33 5.32
CA LEU A 37 -21.13 -15.73 6.17
C LEU A 37 -21.61 -16.25 7.53
N GLN A 38 -22.59 -15.60 8.16
CA GLN A 38 -23.19 -16.05 9.41
C GLN A 38 -23.81 -17.44 9.27
N ALA A 39 -24.57 -17.69 8.20
CA ALA A 39 -25.18 -19.00 7.93
C ALA A 39 -24.12 -20.08 7.71
N LEU A 40 -23.04 -19.79 6.96
CA LEU A 40 -21.96 -20.74 6.73
C LEU A 40 -21.17 -21.08 8.02
N LEU A 41 -20.92 -20.08 8.86
CA LEU A 41 -20.29 -20.27 10.17
C LEU A 41 -21.18 -21.10 11.10
N SER A 42 -22.47 -20.77 11.15
CA SER A 42 -23.47 -21.51 11.94
C SER A 42 -23.55 -23.00 11.51
N ALA A 43 -23.51 -23.28 10.20
CA ALA A 43 -23.48 -24.65 9.68
C ALA A 43 -22.20 -25.43 10.11
N LYS A 44 -21.16 -24.74 10.57
CA LYS A 44 -19.94 -25.31 11.16
C LYS A 44 -19.92 -25.25 12.68
N GLY A 45 -21.03 -24.85 13.33
CA GLY A 45 -21.12 -24.74 14.78
C GLY A 45 -20.38 -23.52 15.35
N ILE A 46 -20.06 -22.52 14.51
CA ILE A 46 -19.39 -21.29 14.92
C ILE A 46 -20.43 -20.18 15.02
N ALA A 47 -20.62 -19.64 16.24
CA ALA A 47 -21.50 -18.51 16.45
C ALA A 47 -20.84 -17.24 15.93
N SER A 48 -21.64 -16.37 15.28
CA SER A 48 -21.21 -15.04 14.84
C SER A 48 -22.37 -14.06 14.90
N GLU A 49 -22.04 -12.79 15.08
CA GLU A 49 -23.00 -11.68 15.19
C GLU A 49 -22.78 -10.71 14.03
N GLN A 50 -23.88 -10.21 13.47
CA GLN A 50 -23.80 -9.11 12.51
C GLN A 50 -23.65 -7.79 13.26
N VAL A 51 -22.76 -6.95 12.80
CA VAL A 51 -22.49 -5.65 13.39
C VAL A 51 -22.51 -4.57 12.31
N LEU A 52 -23.03 -3.41 12.69
CA LEU A 52 -23.13 -2.26 11.81
C LEU A 52 -21.99 -1.29 12.07
N VAL A 53 -21.36 -0.81 11.01
CA VAL A 53 -20.27 0.15 11.06
C VAL A 53 -20.46 1.23 10.00
N ASN A 54 -19.72 2.33 10.13
CA ASN A 54 -19.63 3.32 9.07
C ASN A 54 -18.31 3.13 8.29
N ALA A 55 -18.39 2.71 7.04
CA ALA A 55 -17.24 2.56 6.15
C ALA A 55 -16.77 3.90 5.53
N GLY A 56 -17.39 5.03 5.88
CA GLY A 56 -16.99 6.39 5.50
C GLY A 56 -16.16 7.09 6.58
N ASN A 57 -16.32 8.40 6.69
CA ASN A 57 -15.52 9.25 7.58
C ASN A 57 -16.13 9.48 8.97
N LEU A 58 -17.06 8.65 9.42
CA LEU A 58 -17.63 8.74 10.75
C LEU A 58 -16.83 7.85 11.74
N TYR A 59 -16.15 8.48 12.69
CA TYR A 59 -15.32 7.80 13.69
C TYR A 59 -15.85 7.88 15.11
N LYS A 60 -16.97 8.58 15.30
CA LYS A 60 -17.69 8.68 16.57
C LYS A 60 -19.20 8.57 16.30
N LEU A 61 -19.89 7.86 17.16
CA LEU A 61 -21.35 7.84 17.18
C LEU A 61 -21.84 8.73 18.32
N PRO A 62 -23.02 9.38 18.20
CA PRO A 62 -23.66 10.04 19.32
C PRO A 62 -24.18 9.00 20.34
N ASP A 63 -24.57 9.46 21.53
CA ASP A 63 -25.11 8.61 22.58
C ASP A 63 -26.34 7.82 22.12
N VAL A 64 -27.16 8.41 21.24
CA VAL A 64 -28.28 7.73 20.61
C VAL A 64 -28.05 7.72 19.10
N PRO A 65 -27.40 6.66 18.57
CA PRO A 65 -27.14 6.54 17.15
C PRO A 65 -28.40 6.18 16.37
N VAL A 66 -28.49 6.69 15.14
CA VAL A 66 -29.57 6.34 14.18
C VAL A 66 -28.99 5.50 13.04
N LEU A 67 -29.84 4.68 12.44
CA LEU A 67 -29.41 3.72 11.40
C LEU A 67 -28.72 4.38 10.20
N SER A 68 -29.09 5.61 9.85
CA SER A 68 -28.45 6.36 8.75
C SER A 68 -27.00 6.75 9.01
N MET A 69 -26.49 6.57 10.23
CA MET A 69 -25.07 6.82 10.55
C MET A 69 -24.17 5.65 10.23
N VAL A 70 -24.72 4.50 9.91
CA VAL A 70 -24.00 3.29 9.51
C VAL A 70 -24.41 2.93 8.09
N ASN A 71 -23.47 2.42 7.32
CA ASN A 71 -23.66 2.11 5.90
C ASN A 71 -23.04 0.78 5.50
N HIS A 72 -22.55 0.02 6.47
CA HIS A 72 -21.87 -1.25 6.21
C HIS A 72 -22.16 -2.28 7.30
N VAL A 73 -22.18 -3.55 6.92
CA VAL A 73 -22.43 -4.69 7.81
C VAL A 73 -21.27 -5.66 7.70
N ILE A 74 -20.71 -6.04 8.86
CA ILE A 74 -19.65 -7.04 8.96
C ILE A 74 -20.02 -8.07 10.03
N ASN A 75 -19.24 -9.14 10.19
CA ASN A 75 -19.47 -10.17 11.21
C ASN A 75 -18.46 -10.06 12.34
N TYR A 76 -18.90 -10.33 13.57
CA TYR A 76 -18.04 -10.59 14.70
C TYR A 76 -18.15 -12.06 15.12
N VAL A 77 -17.04 -12.73 15.36
CA VAL A 77 -16.95 -14.13 15.82
C VAL A 77 -16.41 -14.16 17.24
N PRO A 78 -17.27 -14.27 18.26
CA PRO A 78 -16.85 -14.15 19.67
C PRO A 78 -15.77 -15.18 20.08
N SER A 79 -15.89 -16.43 19.62
CA SER A 79 -14.96 -17.51 19.95
C SER A 79 -13.52 -17.27 19.46
N LEU A 80 -13.35 -16.40 18.46
CA LEU A 80 -12.06 -16.03 17.88
C LEU A 80 -11.65 -14.60 18.24
N GLY A 81 -12.56 -13.79 18.80
CA GLY A 81 -12.34 -12.36 19.01
C GLY A 81 -12.12 -11.57 17.72
N LEU A 82 -12.68 -12.03 16.60
CA LEU A 82 -12.41 -11.48 15.28
C LEU A 82 -13.62 -10.80 14.65
N PHE A 83 -13.38 -9.65 14.06
CA PHE A 83 -14.26 -9.04 13.07
C PHE A 83 -13.86 -9.53 11.67
N LEU A 84 -14.83 -9.84 10.84
CA LEU A 84 -14.66 -10.35 9.48
C LEU A 84 -15.53 -9.53 8.52
N ASP A 85 -14.92 -8.98 7.49
CA ASP A 85 -15.61 -8.32 6.38
C ASP A 85 -15.55 -9.23 5.15
N SER A 86 -16.67 -9.83 4.80
CA SER A 86 -16.77 -10.75 3.66
C SER A 86 -17.01 -10.07 2.32
N THR A 87 -17.15 -8.75 2.29
CA THR A 87 -17.28 -7.97 1.05
C THR A 87 -15.92 -7.79 0.37
N ASP A 88 -14.83 -7.70 1.13
CA ASP A 88 -13.49 -7.70 0.57
C ASP A 88 -13.03 -9.14 0.27
N SER A 89 -13.22 -9.55 -0.98
CA SER A 89 -12.83 -10.89 -1.45
C SER A 89 -11.32 -11.14 -1.41
N ASP A 90 -10.52 -10.11 -1.23
CA ASP A 90 -9.07 -10.14 -1.29
C ASP A 90 -8.38 -9.88 0.05
N ALA A 91 -9.12 -9.50 1.09
CA ALA A 91 -8.57 -9.34 2.42
C ALA A 91 -7.95 -10.67 2.93
N PRO A 92 -6.75 -10.63 3.53
CA PRO A 92 -6.21 -11.75 4.28
C PRO A 92 -7.11 -12.10 5.48
N PHE A 93 -7.13 -13.36 5.89
CA PHE A 93 -7.91 -13.77 7.04
C PHE A 93 -7.49 -13.00 8.31
N GLY A 94 -8.47 -12.48 9.04
CA GLY A 94 -8.26 -11.73 10.27
C GLY A 94 -7.85 -10.26 10.07
N GLN A 95 -7.79 -9.79 8.82
CA GLN A 95 -7.57 -8.38 8.52
C GLN A 95 -8.86 -7.72 8.05
N LEU A 96 -9.09 -6.51 8.52
CA LEU A 96 -10.19 -5.67 8.08
C LEU A 96 -9.72 -4.69 7.00
N PRO A 97 -10.58 -4.40 6.01
CA PRO A 97 -10.37 -3.26 5.12
C PRO A 97 -10.19 -1.97 5.91
N VAL A 98 -9.33 -1.08 5.41
CA VAL A 98 -9.00 0.19 6.08
C VAL A 98 -10.24 1.03 6.42
N GLN A 99 -11.28 0.97 5.57
CA GLN A 99 -12.50 1.72 5.74
C GLN A 99 -13.29 1.35 7.00
N VAL A 100 -13.09 0.14 7.53
CA VAL A 100 -13.80 -0.36 8.71
C VAL A 100 -12.88 -0.61 9.90
N GLN A 101 -11.63 -0.15 9.83
CA GLN A 101 -10.70 -0.15 10.98
C GLN A 101 -10.97 1.03 11.91
N ASP A 102 -10.80 0.80 13.22
CA ASP A 102 -11.01 1.78 14.30
C ASP A 102 -12.37 2.48 14.24
N LYS A 103 -13.43 1.74 13.89
CA LYS A 103 -14.80 2.25 13.76
C LYS A 103 -15.64 1.90 14.96
N PRO A 104 -16.50 2.82 15.42
CA PRO A 104 -17.51 2.46 16.40
C PRO A 104 -18.48 1.44 15.81
N VAL A 105 -18.89 0.50 16.64
CA VAL A 105 -19.75 -0.64 16.28
C VAL A 105 -21.14 -0.44 16.88
N LEU A 106 -22.19 -0.70 16.09
CA LEU A 106 -23.54 -0.95 16.59
C LEU A 106 -23.84 -2.43 16.48
N ALA A 107 -24.10 -3.06 17.61
CA ALA A 107 -24.47 -4.48 17.72
C ALA A 107 -25.72 -4.63 18.57
N ALA A 108 -26.56 -5.61 18.24
CA ALA A 108 -27.72 -5.96 19.05
C ALA A 108 -27.34 -6.92 20.19
N ALA A 109 -26.28 -7.72 20.00
CA ALA A 109 -25.83 -8.69 20.99
C ALA A 109 -24.88 -8.06 22.02
N GLU A 110 -24.98 -8.55 23.27
CA GLU A 110 -24.03 -8.20 24.32
C GLU A 110 -22.65 -8.86 24.07
N GLY A 111 -21.59 -8.25 24.61
CA GLY A 111 -20.23 -8.78 24.53
C GLY A 111 -19.50 -8.53 23.20
N VAL A 112 -20.11 -7.84 22.26
CA VAL A 112 -19.44 -7.36 21.05
C VAL A 112 -18.58 -6.13 21.42
N PRO A 113 -17.29 -6.06 21.00
CA PRO A 113 -16.48 -4.87 21.24
C PRO A 113 -17.09 -3.62 20.62
N ALA A 114 -17.05 -2.51 21.35
CA ALA A 114 -17.65 -1.24 20.91
C ALA A 114 -16.95 -0.60 19.70
N ARG A 115 -15.78 -1.11 19.32
CA ARG A 115 -15.01 -0.66 18.16
C ARG A 115 -14.35 -1.83 17.46
N THR A 116 -14.21 -1.71 16.15
CA THR A 116 -13.35 -2.59 15.36
C THR A 116 -11.88 -2.31 15.69
N PRO A 117 -10.98 -3.30 15.52
CA PRO A 117 -9.56 -3.09 15.75
C PRO A 117 -9.00 -2.01 14.82
N ALA A 118 -8.02 -1.33 15.36
CA ALA A 118 -7.21 -0.38 14.62
C ALA A 118 -6.17 -1.09 13.72
N ASP A 119 -5.47 -0.32 12.90
CA ASP A 119 -4.27 -0.82 12.21
C ASP A 119 -3.26 -1.36 13.23
N ASP A 120 -2.71 -2.53 12.96
CA ASP A 120 -1.77 -3.24 13.84
C ASP A 120 -0.30 -2.81 13.64
N GLY A 121 -0.05 -1.79 12.83
CA GLY A 121 1.29 -1.26 12.58
C GLY A 121 2.19 -2.18 11.75
N ARG A 122 1.64 -3.21 11.09
CA ARG A 122 2.39 -4.13 10.22
C ARG A 122 2.70 -3.56 8.82
N ALA A 123 2.31 -2.32 8.53
CA ALA A 123 2.57 -1.69 7.24
C ALA A 123 4.06 -1.46 7.02
N ARG A 124 4.70 -2.34 6.27
CA ARG A 124 6.13 -2.29 5.97
C ARG A 124 6.40 -2.55 4.50
N GLN A 125 7.41 -1.87 3.98
CA GLN A 125 7.93 -2.17 2.66
C GLN A 125 9.43 -1.96 2.62
N LYS A 126 10.12 -2.81 1.86
CA LYS A 126 11.56 -2.74 1.66
C LYS A 126 11.89 -3.02 0.21
N MET A 127 12.72 -2.16 -0.36
CA MET A 127 13.23 -2.33 -1.72
C MET A 127 14.75 -2.40 -1.71
N VAL A 128 15.29 -3.27 -2.55
CA VAL A 128 16.71 -3.32 -2.87
C VAL A 128 16.85 -3.23 -4.39
N ALA A 129 17.57 -2.24 -4.87
CA ALA A 129 17.87 -2.06 -6.28
C ALA A 129 19.39 -2.10 -6.48
N ARG A 130 19.85 -3.00 -7.34
CA ARG A 130 21.27 -3.11 -7.74
C ARG A 130 21.36 -2.95 -9.23
N TYR A 131 22.16 -2.02 -9.71
CA TYR A 131 22.37 -1.86 -11.14
C TYR A 131 23.74 -1.31 -11.48
N GLU A 132 24.18 -1.65 -12.67
CA GLU A 132 25.45 -1.23 -13.25
C GLU A 132 25.19 -0.34 -14.46
N ILE A 133 25.84 0.81 -14.49
CA ILE A 133 25.88 1.70 -15.64
C ILE A 133 27.12 1.36 -16.44
N ALA A 134 26.95 0.99 -17.69
CA ALA A 134 28.07 0.67 -18.59
C ALA A 134 28.65 1.93 -19.25
N ALA A 135 29.83 1.80 -19.84
CA ALA A 135 30.55 2.90 -20.49
C ALA A 135 29.83 3.51 -21.69
N ASP A 136 28.91 2.79 -22.29
CA ASP A 136 28.04 3.25 -23.39
C ASP A 136 26.72 3.89 -22.89
N GLY A 137 26.53 4.02 -21.57
CA GLY A 137 25.35 4.56 -20.95
C GLY A 137 24.17 3.58 -20.87
N SER A 138 24.38 2.31 -21.23
CA SER A 138 23.39 1.25 -20.95
C SER A 138 23.36 0.90 -19.45
N VAL A 139 22.27 0.33 -19.01
CA VAL A 139 22.08 -0.10 -17.61
C VAL A 139 21.56 -1.52 -17.59
N LYS A 140 22.09 -2.32 -16.68
CA LYS A 140 21.53 -3.62 -16.31
C LYS A 140 21.39 -3.72 -14.80
N GLY A 141 20.38 -4.39 -14.32
CA GLY A 141 20.19 -4.50 -12.88
C GLY A 141 19.01 -5.36 -12.47
N GLN A 142 18.80 -5.34 -11.18
CA GLN A 142 17.68 -6.02 -10.53
C GLN A 142 17.06 -5.14 -9.45
N VAL A 143 15.76 -5.33 -9.25
CA VAL A 143 14.97 -4.70 -8.18
C VAL A 143 14.19 -5.78 -7.46
N GLU A 144 14.28 -5.78 -6.15
CA GLU A 144 13.51 -6.62 -5.25
C GLU A 144 12.65 -5.73 -4.36
N LEU A 145 11.36 -6.01 -4.27
CA LEU A 145 10.45 -5.34 -3.36
C LEU A 145 9.73 -6.37 -2.48
N GLN A 146 9.72 -6.10 -1.20
CA GLN A 146 8.92 -6.81 -0.20
C GLN A 146 7.95 -5.83 0.43
N ALA A 147 6.68 -6.18 0.49
CA ALA A 147 5.62 -5.34 1.05
C ALA A 147 4.71 -6.14 1.96
N GLN A 148 4.32 -5.57 3.09
CA GLN A 148 3.48 -6.21 4.09
C GLN A 148 2.34 -5.29 4.52
N GLY A 149 1.25 -5.91 4.97
CA GLY A 149 0.06 -5.21 5.43
C GLY A 149 -0.57 -4.41 4.29
N ARG A 150 -0.89 -3.17 4.57
CA ARG A 150 -1.51 -2.24 3.62
C ARG A 150 -0.69 -1.92 2.36
N PHE A 151 0.63 -2.18 2.36
CA PHE A 151 1.46 -2.05 1.16
C PHE A 151 1.41 -3.32 0.32
N GLY A 152 1.31 -4.50 0.96
CA GLY A 152 1.28 -5.78 0.27
C GLY A 152 -0.01 -6.04 -0.49
N GLN A 153 -1.16 -5.72 0.10
CA GLN A 153 -2.47 -5.98 -0.50
C GLN A 153 -2.69 -5.24 -1.83
N PRO A 154 -2.53 -3.90 -1.94
CA PRO A 154 -2.71 -3.19 -3.20
C PRO A 154 -1.72 -3.64 -4.28
N LEU A 155 -0.48 -3.94 -3.88
CA LEU A 155 0.53 -4.44 -4.79
C LEU A 155 0.12 -5.81 -5.36
N ARG A 156 -0.32 -6.74 -4.50
CA ARG A 156 -0.83 -8.05 -4.88
C ARG A 156 -2.03 -7.95 -5.82
N LEU A 157 -2.98 -7.06 -5.54
CA LEU A 157 -4.15 -6.82 -6.38
C LEU A 157 -3.76 -6.27 -7.76
N GLY A 158 -2.76 -5.37 -7.81
CA GLY A 158 -2.19 -4.90 -9.04
C GLY A 158 -1.67 -6.05 -9.90
N PHE A 159 -0.89 -6.95 -9.33
CA PHE A 159 -0.38 -8.14 -10.04
C PHE A 159 -1.49 -9.12 -10.44
N LYS A 160 -2.46 -9.35 -9.55
CA LYS A 160 -3.63 -10.22 -9.83
C LYS A 160 -4.46 -9.73 -11.02
N SER A 161 -4.51 -8.42 -11.25
CA SER A 161 -5.27 -7.82 -12.35
C SER A 161 -4.58 -7.94 -13.71
N LEU A 162 -3.28 -8.27 -13.75
CA LEU A 162 -2.50 -8.40 -14.97
C LEU A 162 -2.63 -9.81 -15.57
N SER A 163 -2.78 -9.88 -16.87
CA SER A 163 -2.65 -11.15 -17.60
C SER A 163 -1.19 -11.60 -17.61
N LYS A 164 -0.96 -12.89 -17.86
CA LYS A 164 0.40 -13.43 -17.98
C LYS A 164 1.21 -12.67 -19.04
N ASP A 165 0.65 -12.41 -20.21
CA ASP A 165 1.33 -11.69 -21.29
C ASP A 165 1.73 -10.26 -20.88
N ARG A 166 0.91 -9.59 -20.07
CA ARG A 166 1.25 -8.26 -19.53
C ARG A 166 2.35 -8.34 -18.49
N LEU A 167 2.39 -9.37 -17.67
CA LEU A 167 3.49 -9.60 -16.73
C LEU A 167 4.79 -9.92 -17.47
N ASP A 168 4.74 -10.81 -18.48
CA ASP A 168 5.90 -11.20 -19.28
C ASP A 168 6.48 -10.02 -20.08
N THR A 169 5.67 -9.03 -20.43
CA THR A 169 6.09 -7.81 -21.17
C THR A 169 6.24 -6.57 -20.29
N ALA A 170 6.02 -6.66 -18.97
CA ALA A 170 5.93 -5.51 -18.09
C ALA A 170 7.20 -4.64 -18.10
N VAL A 171 8.38 -5.26 -18.05
CA VAL A 171 9.68 -4.58 -18.06
C VAL A 171 9.89 -3.86 -19.39
N LYS A 172 9.69 -4.55 -20.51
CA LYS A 172 9.79 -3.96 -21.85
C LYS A 172 8.85 -2.76 -22.00
N THR A 173 7.57 -2.94 -21.65
CA THR A 173 6.55 -1.89 -21.73
C THR A 173 6.90 -0.67 -20.87
N HIS A 174 7.52 -0.90 -19.70
CA HIS A 174 8.00 0.19 -18.85
C HIS A 174 9.03 1.07 -19.59
N PHE A 175 10.07 0.47 -20.18
CA PHE A 175 11.11 1.20 -20.90
C PHE A 175 10.59 1.85 -22.17
N GLU A 176 9.69 1.20 -22.92
CA GLU A 176 9.02 1.79 -24.07
C GLU A 176 8.24 3.08 -23.73
N ARG A 177 7.54 3.11 -22.57
CA ARG A 177 6.86 4.33 -22.09
C ARG A 177 7.84 5.45 -21.76
N MET A 178 9.06 5.13 -21.35
CA MET A 178 10.14 6.09 -21.15
C MET A 178 10.88 6.45 -22.45
N ARG A 179 10.44 5.91 -23.60
CA ARG A 179 11.11 6.03 -24.91
C ARG A 179 12.53 5.46 -24.93
N LEU A 180 12.76 4.43 -24.12
CA LEU A 180 13.99 3.68 -24.03
C LEU A 180 13.80 2.27 -24.60
N GLN A 181 14.88 1.67 -25.07
CA GLN A 181 14.92 0.25 -25.43
C GLN A 181 15.37 -0.54 -24.20
N GLY A 182 14.50 -1.39 -23.70
CA GLY A 182 14.84 -2.23 -22.56
C GLY A 182 14.04 -3.53 -22.57
N GLU A 183 14.57 -4.51 -21.87
CA GLU A 183 13.99 -5.85 -21.71
C GLU A 183 14.30 -6.38 -20.33
N GLY A 184 13.64 -7.44 -19.93
CA GLY A 184 13.88 -8.07 -18.64
C GLY A 184 12.77 -9.03 -18.26
N SER A 185 12.82 -9.52 -17.03
CA SER A 185 11.86 -10.47 -16.46
C SER A 185 11.31 -9.95 -15.14
N LEU A 186 10.09 -10.37 -14.83
CA LEU A 186 9.39 -10.05 -13.60
C LEU A 186 8.84 -11.34 -12.97
N LYS A 187 9.19 -11.58 -11.71
CA LYS A 187 8.68 -12.70 -10.91
C LYS A 187 8.06 -12.15 -9.63
N SER A 188 7.01 -12.77 -9.14
CA SER A 188 6.36 -12.37 -7.89
C SER A 188 5.87 -13.59 -7.11
N SER A 189 5.53 -13.36 -5.84
CA SER A 189 4.67 -14.25 -5.07
C SER A 189 3.37 -14.53 -5.83
N ASP A 190 2.69 -15.63 -5.51
CA ASP A 190 1.38 -15.93 -6.13
C ASP A 190 0.35 -14.85 -5.73
N PRO A 191 -0.12 -14.03 -6.69
CA PRO A 191 -1.08 -12.96 -6.40
C PRO A 191 -2.48 -13.47 -6.03
N LYS A 192 -2.75 -14.76 -6.22
CA LYS A 192 -4.01 -15.40 -5.82
C LYS A 192 -4.00 -15.84 -4.35
N ARG A 193 -2.82 -15.98 -3.74
CA ARG A 193 -2.71 -16.30 -2.32
C ARG A 193 -3.11 -15.08 -1.50
N ARG A 194 -4.11 -15.21 -0.65
CA ARG A 194 -4.56 -14.14 0.25
C ARG A 194 -3.59 -14.00 1.42
N SER A 195 -2.48 -13.31 1.19
CA SER A 195 -1.46 -12.99 2.19
C SER A 195 -1.40 -11.49 2.40
N ASP A 196 -1.02 -11.04 3.58
CA ASP A 196 -0.65 -9.65 3.87
C ASP A 196 0.77 -9.33 3.39
N GLU A 197 1.54 -10.35 3.02
CA GLU A 197 2.86 -10.20 2.41
C GLU A 197 2.77 -10.42 0.91
N PHE A 198 3.44 -9.57 0.16
CA PHE A 198 3.62 -9.72 -1.28
C PHE A 198 4.99 -9.17 -1.68
N ASP A 199 5.68 -9.93 -2.52
CA ASP A 199 7.00 -9.60 -3.02
C ASP A 199 7.09 -9.76 -4.53
N TYR A 200 7.99 -9.01 -5.13
CA TYR A 200 8.42 -9.25 -6.50
C TYR A 200 9.91 -9.01 -6.68
N GLN A 201 10.46 -9.63 -7.69
CA GLN A 201 11.81 -9.46 -8.19
C GLN A 201 11.75 -9.21 -9.70
N ALA A 202 12.47 -8.21 -10.16
CA ALA A 202 12.61 -7.90 -11.57
C ALA A 202 14.08 -7.76 -11.95
N GLU A 203 14.45 -8.32 -13.10
CA GLU A 203 15.74 -8.12 -13.76
C GLU A 203 15.50 -7.30 -15.01
N PHE A 204 16.45 -6.43 -15.35
CA PHE A 204 16.31 -5.57 -16.51
C PHE A 204 17.65 -5.22 -17.16
N SER A 205 17.58 -4.90 -18.45
CA SER A 205 18.61 -4.19 -19.19
C SER A 205 17.96 -3.10 -20.05
N ALA A 206 18.58 -1.94 -20.15
CA ALA A 206 18.11 -0.84 -20.98
C ALA A 206 19.28 -0.12 -21.65
N LYS A 207 19.09 0.27 -22.91
CA LYS A 207 20.10 0.93 -23.73
C LYS A 207 20.00 2.44 -23.61
N GLN A 208 21.16 3.12 -23.64
CA GLN A 208 21.25 4.58 -23.75
C GLN A 208 20.46 5.34 -22.67
N VAL A 209 20.42 4.83 -21.45
CA VAL A 209 19.76 5.47 -20.29
C VAL A 209 20.53 6.73 -19.90
N PHE A 210 21.85 6.66 -19.93
CA PHE A 210 22.75 7.78 -19.61
C PHE A 210 23.47 8.29 -20.86
N ARG A 211 23.64 9.62 -20.92
CA ARG A 211 24.50 10.27 -21.92
C ARG A 211 25.82 10.59 -21.25
N LEU A 212 26.81 9.73 -21.47
CA LEU A 212 28.16 9.92 -20.95
C LEU A 212 29.02 10.76 -21.90
N GLY A 213 30.10 11.38 -21.37
CA GLY A 213 30.98 12.27 -22.15
C GLY A 213 30.56 13.75 -22.14
N ALA A 214 29.54 14.11 -21.35
CA ALA A 214 29.14 15.48 -21.04
C ALA A 214 28.74 15.58 -19.57
N ALA A 215 28.73 16.78 -19.01
CA ALA A 215 28.23 17.02 -17.68
C ALA A 215 26.74 16.67 -17.59
N GLY A 216 26.36 16.00 -16.53
CA GLY A 216 24.99 15.55 -16.31
C GLY A 216 24.65 15.37 -14.83
N ALA A 217 23.40 15.05 -14.59
CA ALA A 217 22.89 14.74 -13.27
C ALA A 217 21.87 13.62 -13.34
N PHE A 218 21.79 12.80 -12.30
CA PHE A 218 20.73 11.81 -12.17
C PHE A 218 20.21 11.69 -10.74
N GLY A 219 18.92 11.53 -10.63
CA GLY A 219 18.25 11.18 -9.37
C GLY A 219 18.39 9.70 -9.05
N ILE A 220 18.40 9.36 -7.77
CA ILE A 220 18.50 7.97 -7.32
C ILE A 220 17.10 7.37 -7.21
N GLY A 221 16.86 6.35 -8.00
CA GLY A 221 15.61 5.62 -8.08
C GLY A 221 15.81 4.19 -8.60
N PRO A 222 14.77 3.36 -8.61
CA PRO A 222 14.87 1.93 -8.93
C PRO A 222 15.11 1.63 -10.42
N MET A 223 15.17 2.61 -11.29
CA MET A 223 15.27 2.48 -12.76
C MET A 223 14.11 1.72 -13.42
N LEU A 224 13.42 0.91 -12.66
CA LEU A 224 12.30 0.09 -13.10
C LEU A 224 11.10 0.33 -12.18
N PHE A 225 9.89 0.49 -12.76
CA PHE A 225 8.66 0.82 -12.04
C PHE A 225 8.82 2.06 -11.14
N SER A 226 8.23 3.13 -11.49
CA SER A 226 8.55 4.53 -11.17
C SER A 226 8.51 4.96 -9.70
N THR A 227 8.26 4.07 -8.75
CA THR A 227 8.06 4.48 -7.35
C THR A 227 8.88 3.63 -6.38
N ALA A 228 9.94 4.25 -5.87
CA ALA A 228 10.62 3.75 -4.68
C ALA A 228 9.69 3.86 -3.45
N PRO A 229 9.79 2.94 -2.47
CA PRO A 229 8.93 2.88 -1.29
C PRO A 229 8.77 4.21 -0.55
N VAL A 230 9.87 4.89 -0.25
CA VAL A 230 9.83 6.18 0.46
C VAL A 230 9.16 7.26 -0.39
N GLY A 231 9.52 7.36 -1.68
CA GLY A 231 8.94 8.34 -2.59
C GLY A 231 7.45 8.11 -2.84
N ALA A 232 7.03 6.86 -3.01
CA ALA A 232 5.62 6.49 -3.16
C ALA A 232 4.80 6.83 -1.93
N TYR A 233 5.33 6.52 -0.75
CA TYR A 233 4.66 6.80 0.50
C TYR A 233 4.50 8.31 0.72
N VAL A 234 5.58 9.08 0.63
CA VAL A 234 5.55 10.55 0.81
C VAL A 234 4.67 11.23 -0.24
N GLY A 235 4.71 10.77 -1.49
CA GLY A 235 3.81 11.24 -2.55
C GLY A 235 2.34 10.95 -2.26
N GLY A 236 2.04 9.78 -1.68
CA GLY A 236 0.68 9.37 -1.33
C GLY A 236 0.06 10.16 -0.17
N VAL A 237 0.86 10.68 0.75
CA VAL A 237 0.36 11.48 1.89
C VAL A 237 0.44 12.99 1.68
N ASN A 238 1.13 13.43 0.64
CA ASN A 238 1.28 14.84 0.31
C ASN A 238 0.13 15.33 -0.60
N HIS A 239 -1.11 15.05 -0.21
CA HIS A 239 -2.30 15.56 -0.88
C HIS A 239 -2.75 16.90 -0.28
N PRO A 240 -3.53 17.73 -1.02
CA PRO A 240 -4.11 18.95 -0.48
C PRO A 240 -4.84 18.69 0.84
N ALA A 241 -4.78 19.64 1.76
CA ALA A 241 -5.40 19.55 3.07
C ALA A 241 -6.86 19.07 2.96
N GLN A 242 -7.15 17.93 3.57
CA GLN A 242 -8.52 17.41 3.64
C GLN A 242 -9.31 18.21 4.66
N ALA A 243 -10.54 18.59 4.29
CA ALA A 243 -11.43 19.33 5.19
C ALA A 243 -11.99 18.47 6.33
N HIS A 244 -11.75 17.16 6.31
CA HIS A 244 -12.33 16.19 7.24
C HIS A 244 -11.26 15.27 7.83
N ALA A 245 -11.56 14.71 9.01
CA ALA A 245 -10.74 13.67 9.59
C ALA A 245 -10.60 12.48 8.63
N SER A 246 -9.42 11.91 8.56
CA SER A 246 -9.10 10.77 7.70
C SER A 246 -8.29 9.72 8.44
N VAL A 247 -8.28 8.50 7.91
CA VAL A 247 -7.43 7.44 8.44
C VAL A 247 -5.98 7.86 8.23
N CYS A 248 -5.21 7.82 9.30
CA CYS A 248 -3.77 7.93 9.26
C CYS A 248 -3.14 6.69 9.91
N MET A 249 -1.97 6.37 9.48
CA MET A 249 -1.41 5.06 9.78
C MET A 249 0.09 5.16 9.96
N SER A 250 0.57 4.44 10.95
CA SER A 250 1.99 4.24 11.12
C SER A 250 2.52 3.24 10.10
N SER A 251 3.70 3.50 9.58
CA SER A 251 4.32 2.66 8.57
C SER A 251 5.84 2.71 8.64
N HIS A 252 6.47 1.76 7.95
CA HIS A 252 7.90 1.71 7.80
C HIS A 252 8.27 1.41 6.36
N SER A 253 9.09 2.28 5.75
CA SER A 253 9.57 2.11 4.37
C SER A 253 11.08 2.24 4.31
N GLU A 254 11.71 1.28 3.66
CA GLU A 254 13.16 1.24 3.43
C GLU A 254 13.47 1.07 1.95
N GLU A 255 14.54 1.71 1.50
CA GLU A 255 15.11 1.49 0.17
C GLU A 255 16.63 1.51 0.22
N HIS A 256 17.23 0.57 -0.51
CA HIS A 256 18.68 0.42 -0.64
C HIS A 256 19.04 0.35 -2.11
N TYR A 257 20.07 1.12 -2.47
CA TYR A 257 20.62 1.12 -3.83
C TYR A 257 22.09 0.80 -3.78
N GLU A 258 22.51 -0.03 -4.74
CA GLU A 258 23.90 -0.29 -5.06
C GLU A 258 24.09 -0.02 -6.55
N ILE A 259 24.80 1.06 -6.87
CA ILE A 259 24.95 1.55 -8.24
C ILE A 259 26.41 1.49 -8.63
N THR A 260 26.75 0.59 -9.53
CA THR A 260 28.10 0.52 -10.10
C THR A 260 28.22 1.54 -11.24
N LEU A 261 29.14 2.48 -11.09
CA LEU A 261 29.39 3.54 -12.06
C LEU A 261 30.48 3.13 -13.06
N PRO A 262 30.41 3.54 -14.33
CA PRO A 262 31.42 3.24 -15.31
C PRO A 262 32.70 4.06 -15.09
N GLU A 263 33.82 3.56 -15.60
CA GLU A 263 35.13 4.22 -15.42
C GLU A 263 35.21 5.61 -16.06
N ASN A 264 34.47 5.81 -17.14
CA ASN A 264 34.42 7.07 -17.86
C ASN A 264 33.41 8.08 -17.29
N MET A 265 32.81 7.81 -16.14
CA MET A 265 31.95 8.74 -15.42
C MET A 265 32.70 9.35 -14.23
N GLN A 266 33.10 10.60 -14.36
CA GLN A 266 33.69 11.34 -13.24
C GLN A 266 32.58 11.91 -12.37
N VAL A 267 32.39 11.38 -11.16
CA VAL A 267 31.44 11.93 -10.18
C VAL A 267 31.99 13.23 -9.61
N LEU A 268 31.22 14.31 -9.73
CA LEU A 268 31.55 15.64 -9.24
C LEU A 268 30.98 15.89 -7.84
N SER A 269 29.77 15.40 -7.58
CA SER A 269 29.10 15.55 -6.29
C SER A 269 28.12 14.39 -6.04
N VAL A 270 28.09 13.95 -4.80
CA VAL A 270 27.10 13.01 -4.27
C VAL A 270 26.28 13.76 -3.21
N PRO A 271 24.98 13.54 -3.11
CA PRO A 271 24.17 14.16 -2.05
C PRO A 271 24.70 13.91 -0.64
N GLU A 272 24.45 14.85 0.25
CA GLU A 272 24.66 14.64 1.68
C GLU A 272 23.43 13.95 2.29
N GLY A 273 23.66 13.05 3.24
CA GLY A 273 22.59 12.37 3.95
C GLY A 273 21.84 13.31 4.90
N VAL A 274 20.58 13.01 5.13
CA VAL A 274 19.71 13.72 6.06
C VAL A 274 19.26 12.76 7.14
N ALA A 275 19.30 13.21 8.40
CA ALA A 275 18.77 12.42 9.52
C ALA A 275 18.02 13.33 10.49
N PHE A 276 16.79 12.95 10.82
CA PHE A 276 16.01 13.58 11.88
C PHE A 276 15.06 12.58 12.55
N ASN A 277 14.74 12.87 13.80
CA ASN A 277 13.84 12.06 14.60
C ASN A 277 12.79 12.97 15.26
N GLY A 278 11.70 13.19 14.54
CA GLY A 278 10.57 13.99 15.01
C GLY A 278 9.53 13.16 15.77
N PRO A 279 8.53 13.82 16.36
CA PRO A 279 7.47 13.15 17.10
C PRO A 279 6.54 12.32 16.20
N LEU A 280 6.30 12.75 14.97
CA LEU A 280 5.39 12.08 14.02
C LEU A 280 6.13 11.24 12.99
N VAL A 281 7.37 11.60 12.66
CA VAL A 281 8.15 10.92 11.63
C VAL A 281 9.64 10.97 11.95
N SER A 282 10.33 9.87 11.68
CA SER A 282 11.77 9.81 11.63
C SER A 282 12.22 9.46 10.22
N TYR A 283 13.29 10.07 9.80
CA TYR A 283 13.88 9.82 8.50
C TYR A 283 15.40 9.79 8.58
N GLU A 284 15.99 8.90 7.80
CA GLU A 284 17.44 8.82 7.62
C GLU A 284 17.74 8.47 6.17
N SER A 285 18.64 9.23 5.56
CA SER A 285 19.26 8.90 4.28
C SER A 285 20.77 8.93 4.40
N GLN A 286 21.42 8.04 3.69
CA GLN A 286 22.88 7.96 3.61
C GLN A 286 23.29 7.74 2.15
N TYR A 287 24.35 8.46 1.75
CA TYR A 287 24.95 8.37 0.43
C TYR A 287 26.43 8.16 0.61
N ARG A 288 26.94 7.01 0.22
CA ARG A 288 28.35 6.66 0.36
C ARG A 288 28.90 6.13 -0.95
N ARG A 289 29.97 6.73 -1.41
CA ARG A 289 30.73 6.23 -2.55
C ARG A 289 31.95 5.43 -2.09
N ASP A 290 32.11 4.23 -2.64
CA ASP A 290 33.27 3.36 -2.43
C ASP A 290 33.83 2.95 -3.81
N GLY A 291 34.92 3.60 -4.19
CA GLY A 291 35.47 3.42 -5.54
C GLY A 291 34.44 3.82 -6.62
N ARG A 292 34.01 2.82 -7.39
CA ARG A 292 32.98 2.98 -8.42
C ARG A 292 31.57 2.65 -7.97
N VAL A 293 31.40 2.20 -6.75
CA VAL A 293 30.07 1.81 -6.22
C VAL A 293 29.51 2.94 -5.38
N LEU A 294 28.30 3.37 -5.71
CA LEU A 294 27.49 4.28 -4.92
C LEU A 294 26.46 3.48 -4.13
N HIS A 295 26.55 3.53 -2.82
CA HIS A 295 25.60 2.96 -1.89
C HIS A 295 24.66 4.05 -1.38
N VAL A 296 23.36 3.83 -1.49
CA VAL A 296 22.35 4.73 -0.96
C VAL A 296 21.36 3.94 -0.13
N SER A 297 21.04 4.46 1.05
CA SER A 297 19.95 3.94 1.86
C SER A 297 19.03 5.08 2.28
N ARG A 298 17.73 4.81 2.31
CA ARG A 298 16.71 5.73 2.83
C ARG A 298 15.75 4.94 3.68
N ARG A 299 15.38 5.48 4.82
CA ARG A 299 14.44 4.88 5.76
C ARG A 299 13.51 5.95 6.32
N ILE A 300 12.22 5.69 6.26
CA ILE A 300 11.20 6.51 6.91
C ILE A 300 10.36 5.65 7.85
N THR A 301 10.04 6.18 9.02
CA THR A 301 9.14 5.54 9.98
C THR A 301 8.18 6.58 10.53
N ASP A 302 6.90 6.32 10.38
CA ASP A 302 5.84 7.17 10.92
C ASP A 302 5.40 6.69 12.29
N ARG A 303 5.01 7.66 13.11
CA ARG A 303 4.52 7.46 14.47
C ARG A 303 3.24 8.25 14.67
N MET A 304 2.17 7.80 14.04
CA MET A 304 0.89 8.45 14.22
C MET A 304 0.32 8.17 15.61
N PRO A 305 -0.10 9.22 16.35
CA PRO A 305 -0.60 9.06 17.71
C PRO A 305 -1.97 8.38 17.78
N ALA A 306 -2.68 8.32 16.64
CA ALA A 306 -3.99 7.69 16.51
C ALA A 306 -4.21 7.25 15.05
N ASN A 307 -5.16 6.35 14.84
CA ASN A 307 -5.52 5.90 13.49
C ASN A 307 -6.41 6.87 12.73
N VAL A 308 -6.85 7.93 13.38
CA VAL A 308 -7.66 9.01 12.80
C VAL A 308 -6.95 10.32 13.03
N CYS A 309 -6.57 10.97 11.94
CA CYS A 309 -5.94 12.29 11.95
C CYS A 309 -6.96 13.40 11.70
N SER A 310 -6.89 14.44 12.51
CA SER A 310 -7.55 15.71 12.19
C SER A 310 -6.82 16.40 11.03
N PRO A 311 -7.48 17.34 10.35
CA PRO A 311 -6.84 18.16 9.32
C PRO A 311 -5.56 18.87 9.80
N GLU A 312 -5.55 19.34 11.07
CA GLU A 312 -4.43 20.05 11.68
C GLU A 312 -3.23 19.09 11.90
N LEU A 313 -3.51 17.85 12.37
CA LEU A 313 -2.47 16.85 12.54
C LEU A 313 -1.86 16.44 11.20
N LEU A 314 -2.68 16.29 10.16
CA LEU A 314 -2.22 16.01 8.80
C LEU A 314 -1.36 17.14 8.25
N ALA A 315 -1.75 18.41 8.45
CA ALA A 315 -0.96 19.55 8.04
C ALA A 315 0.42 19.58 8.75
N THR A 316 0.44 19.31 10.06
CA THR A 316 1.69 19.20 10.83
C THR A 316 2.57 18.07 10.31
N TYR A 317 1.98 16.93 9.97
CA TYR A 317 2.70 15.79 9.41
C TYR A 317 3.28 16.11 8.03
N GLN A 318 2.52 16.76 7.14
CA GLN A 318 2.99 17.17 5.82
C GLN A 318 4.17 18.16 5.91
N GLU A 319 4.14 19.09 6.85
CA GLU A 319 5.29 19.97 7.11
C GLU A 319 6.53 19.18 7.54
N ALA A 320 6.36 18.16 8.39
CA ALA A 320 7.46 17.29 8.82
C ALA A 320 8.05 16.44 7.69
N LEU A 321 7.34 16.24 6.59
CA LEU A 321 7.82 15.52 5.41
C LEU A 321 8.63 16.36 4.42
N LYS A 322 8.66 17.68 4.55
CA LYS A 322 9.38 18.57 3.62
C LYS A 322 10.86 18.20 3.47
N PRO A 323 11.64 17.96 4.55
CA PRO A 323 13.04 17.58 4.41
C PRO A 323 13.22 16.25 3.66
N VAL A 324 12.25 15.31 3.77
CA VAL A 324 12.27 14.05 3.00
C VAL A 324 12.08 14.34 1.52
N LEU A 325 11.12 15.19 1.16
CA LEU A 325 10.89 15.60 -0.23
C LEU A 325 12.11 16.28 -0.85
N ASP A 326 12.79 17.11 -0.08
CA ASP A 326 14.00 17.79 -0.54
C ASP A 326 15.16 16.82 -0.75
N ASP A 327 15.33 15.84 0.14
CA ASP A 327 16.32 14.76 -0.04
C ASP A 327 16.02 13.89 -1.27
N LEU A 328 14.76 13.54 -1.51
CA LEU A 328 14.36 12.72 -2.66
C LEU A 328 14.60 13.41 -4.02
N ARG A 329 14.71 14.74 -4.05
CA ARG A 329 15.00 15.53 -5.25
C ARG A 329 16.48 15.70 -5.53
N GLN A 330 17.32 15.32 -4.59
CA GLN A 330 18.77 15.44 -4.77
C GLN A 330 19.30 14.55 -5.88
N GLN A 331 20.37 14.98 -6.51
CA GLN A 331 20.95 14.33 -7.69
C GLN A 331 22.46 14.13 -7.52
N VAL A 332 22.94 13.06 -8.10
CA VAL A 332 24.37 12.85 -8.32
C VAL A 332 24.80 13.66 -9.54
N LEU A 333 25.82 14.49 -9.39
CA LEU A 333 26.40 15.26 -10.49
C LEU A 333 27.63 14.55 -11.05
N TYR A 334 27.75 14.49 -12.38
CA TYR A 334 28.86 13.84 -13.06
C TYR A 334 29.26 14.56 -14.35
N LYS A 335 30.40 14.18 -14.87
CA LYS A 335 30.90 14.66 -16.18
C LYS A 335 31.67 13.54 -16.90
#